data_62b74b7cf5b5c5f23b9ea3e6d7a90fd0
#
_entry.id   62b74b7cf5b5c5f23b9ea3e6d7a90fd0
#
_cell.length_a   1.000
_cell.length_b   1.000
_cell.length_c   1.000
_cell.angle_alpha   90.00
_cell.angle_beta   90.00
_cell.angle_gamma   90.00
#
_symmetry.space_group_name_H-M   'P 1'
#
loop_
_entity.id
_entity.type
_entity.pdbx_description
1 polymer ?
#
loop_
_entity_poly.entity_id
_entity_poly.type
_entity_poly.pdbx_seq_one_letter_code
_entity_poly.pdbx_strand_id
1 'polypeptide(L)'
;NVKGFNLCIENALRRNPNLQVGAITVVLTVGSSGTVKSATIKPKQHEGSDWGACIMQSGKRIVFPASDGESDIEVPLKVGVSM
;
A
#
# COMPACT_ATOMS: atom_id res chain seq x y z
N ASN A 1 -6.93 7.57 -0.61
CA ASN A 1 -7.64 7.12 0.57
C ASN A 1 -6.87 6.01 1.27
N VAL A 2 -6.39 6.29 2.47
CA VAL A 2 -5.49 5.37 3.19
C VAL A 2 -6.21 4.40 4.12
N LYS A 3 -7.53 4.45 4.21
CA LYS A 3 -8.27 3.58 5.12
C LYS A 3 -8.06 2.10 4.80
N GLY A 4 -8.01 1.76 3.51
CA GLY A 4 -7.79 0.38 3.11
C GLY A 4 -6.43 -0.13 3.55
N PHE A 5 -5.40 0.72 3.47
CA PHE A 5 -4.06 0.36 3.92
C PHE A 5 -4.04 0.10 5.41
N ASN A 6 -4.68 0.97 6.19
CA ASN A 6 -4.72 0.83 7.64
C ASN A 6 -5.43 -0.45 8.06
N LEU A 7 -6.51 -0.82 7.37
CA LEU A 7 -7.20 -2.07 7.65
C LEU A 7 -6.32 -3.28 7.38
N CYS A 8 -5.54 -3.24 6.31
CA CYS A 8 -4.61 -4.32 6.00
C CYS A 8 -3.57 -4.48 7.10
N ILE A 9 -3.04 -3.37 7.58
CA ILE A 9 -2.02 -3.38 8.64
C ILE A 9 -2.63 -3.86 9.95
N GLU A 10 -3.81 -3.39 10.30
CA GLU A 10 -4.51 -3.82 11.52
C GLU A 10 -4.76 -5.32 11.52
N ASN A 11 -5.22 -5.86 10.39
CA ASN A 11 -5.47 -7.30 10.28
C ASN A 11 -4.18 -8.10 10.42
N ALA A 12 -3.09 -7.60 9.85
CA ALA A 12 -1.80 -8.25 9.98
C ALA A 12 -1.33 -8.27 11.43
N LEU A 13 -1.53 -7.18 12.15
CA LEU A 13 -1.14 -7.10 13.56
C LEU A 13 -2.01 -7.99 14.44
N ARG A 14 -3.26 -8.19 14.10
CA ARG A 14 -4.13 -9.11 14.83
C ARG A 14 -3.65 -10.55 14.69
N ARG A 15 -3.17 -10.92 13.51
CA ARG A 15 -2.64 -12.27 13.26
C ARG A 15 -1.27 -12.45 13.88
N ASN A 16 -0.48 -11.40 13.90
CA ASN A 16 0.87 -11.43 14.40
C ASN A 16 1.15 -10.16 15.21
N PRO A 17 0.82 -10.16 16.52
CA PRO A 17 1.00 -8.95 17.34
C PRO A 17 2.46 -8.48 17.44
N ASN A 18 3.40 -9.37 17.14
CA ASN A 18 4.83 -9.04 17.19
C ASN A 18 5.36 -8.57 15.83
N LEU A 19 4.50 -8.38 14.87
CA LEU A 19 4.91 -7.95 13.55
C LEU A 19 5.57 -6.57 13.62
N GLN A 20 6.82 -6.49 13.24
CA GLN A 20 7.56 -5.23 13.18
C GLN A 20 8.34 -5.18 11.89
N VAL A 21 7.82 -4.44 10.95
CA VAL A 21 8.43 -4.29 9.64
C VAL A 21 9.11 -2.94 9.51
N GLY A 22 8.57 -1.94 10.20
CA GLY A 22 9.07 -0.58 10.11
C GLY A 22 8.41 0.19 8.98
N ALA A 23 9.14 1.14 8.42
CA ALA A 23 8.60 1.98 7.37
C ALA A 23 8.64 1.26 6.03
N ILE A 24 7.54 1.32 5.31
CA ILE A 24 7.47 0.83 3.92
C ILE A 24 6.91 1.95 3.05
N THR A 25 7.12 1.80 1.74
CA THR A 25 6.57 2.76 0.78
C THR A 25 5.74 1.98 -0.24
N VAL A 26 4.50 2.40 -0.41
CA VAL A 26 3.64 1.84 -1.46
C VAL A 26 3.74 2.76 -2.66
N VAL A 27 4.13 2.20 -3.80
CA VAL A 27 4.23 2.97 -5.04
C VAL A 27 3.07 2.60 -5.93
N LEU A 28 2.26 3.59 -6.28
CA LEU A 28 1.10 3.41 -7.13
C LEU A 28 1.36 4.09 -8.47
N THR A 29 1.28 3.32 -9.56
CA THR A 29 1.37 3.88 -10.90
C THR A 29 -0.04 4.20 -11.37
N VAL A 30 -0.32 5.49 -11.53
CA VAL A 30 -1.65 5.99 -11.86
C VAL A 30 -1.67 6.40 -13.32
N GLY A 31 -2.63 5.87 -14.07
CA GLY A 31 -2.80 6.23 -15.47
C GLY A 31 -3.48 7.58 -15.64
N SER A 32 -3.52 8.09 -16.87
CA SER A 32 -4.10 9.39 -17.17
C SER A 32 -5.58 9.47 -16.81
N SER A 33 -6.28 8.36 -16.82
CA SER A 33 -7.70 8.31 -16.44
C SER A 33 -7.93 8.38 -14.94
N GLY A 34 -6.86 8.28 -14.13
CA GLY A 34 -6.97 8.28 -12.68
C GLY A 34 -7.05 6.89 -12.05
N THR A 35 -7.06 5.84 -12.86
CA THR A 35 -7.06 4.48 -12.34
C THR A 35 -5.64 4.01 -12.07
N VAL A 36 -5.49 3.22 -11.02
CA VAL A 36 -4.19 2.66 -10.66
C VAL A 36 -3.87 1.47 -11.54
N LYS A 37 -2.79 1.56 -12.29
CA LYS A 37 -2.35 0.49 -13.18
C LYS A 37 -1.59 -0.60 -12.44
N SER A 38 -0.77 -0.20 -11.47
CA SER A 38 0.02 -1.14 -10.70
C SER A 38 0.27 -0.59 -9.31
N ALA A 39 0.56 -1.50 -8.39
CA ALA A 39 0.91 -1.15 -7.03
C ALA A 39 2.07 -2.05 -6.61
N THR A 40 3.10 -1.45 -6.02
CA THR A 40 4.25 -2.19 -5.52
C THR A 40 4.59 -1.71 -4.13
N ILE A 41 5.40 -2.49 -3.42
CA ILE A 41 5.84 -2.15 -2.08
C ILE A 41 7.35 -2.18 -2.04
N LYS A 42 7.94 -1.19 -1.41
CA LYS A 42 9.38 -1.15 -1.15
C LYS A 42 9.62 -1.28 0.35
N PRO A 43 10.45 -2.20 0.82
CA PRO A 43 11.23 -3.18 0.03
C PRO A 43 10.35 -4.26 -0.59
N LYS A 44 10.79 -4.78 -1.72
CA LYS A 44 10.04 -5.79 -2.47
C LYS A 44 9.73 -7.06 -1.70
N GLN A 45 10.55 -7.38 -0.72
CA GLN A 45 10.38 -8.61 0.06
C GLN A 45 9.01 -8.68 0.75
N HIS A 46 8.38 -7.52 0.96
CA HIS A 46 7.08 -7.46 1.62
C HIS A 46 5.91 -7.73 0.68
N GLU A 47 6.16 -7.72 -0.64
CA GLU A 47 5.10 -7.98 -1.61
C GLU A 47 4.57 -9.41 -1.52
N GLY A 48 5.40 -10.34 -1.07
CA GLY A 48 5.00 -11.73 -0.93
C GLY A 48 4.22 -12.06 0.33
N SER A 49 4.03 -11.10 1.21
CA SER A 49 3.30 -11.34 2.45
C SER A 49 1.79 -11.14 2.26
N ASP A 50 1.00 -11.72 3.16
CA ASP A 50 -0.46 -11.58 3.10
C ASP A 50 -0.88 -10.12 3.24
N TRP A 51 -0.26 -9.40 4.18
CA TRP A 51 -0.58 -8.00 4.39
C TRP A 51 -0.08 -7.13 3.22
N GLY A 52 1.02 -7.52 2.60
CA GLY A 52 1.52 -6.82 1.42
C GLY A 52 0.56 -6.95 0.25
N ALA A 53 0.05 -8.16 0.00
CA ALA A 53 -0.93 -8.37 -1.05
C ALA A 53 -2.21 -7.57 -0.78
N CYS A 54 -2.65 -7.52 0.48
CA CYS A 54 -3.81 -6.74 0.87
C CYS A 54 -3.60 -5.25 0.56
N ILE A 55 -2.43 -4.71 0.89
CA ILE A 55 -2.11 -3.30 0.64
C ILE A 55 -2.10 -3.03 -0.86
N MET A 56 -1.50 -3.90 -1.65
CA MET A 56 -1.45 -3.70 -3.10
C MET A 56 -2.84 -3.72 -3.72
N GLN A 57 -3.71 -4.62 -3.28
CA GLN A 57 -5.09 -4.66 -3.76
C GLN A 57 -5.86 -3.41 -3.36
N SER A 58 -5.67 -2.94 -2.13
CA SER A 58 -6.32 -1.71 -1.68
C SER A 58 -5.86 -0.52 -2.49
N GLY A 59 -4.57 -0.46 -2.81
CA GLY A 59 -4.03 0.61 -3.63
C GLY A 59 -4.65 0.63 -5.03
N LYS A 60 -4.86 -0.53 -5.62
CA LYS A 60 -5.44 -0.62 -6.97
C LYS A 60 -6.89 -0.16 -7.04
N ARG A 61 -7.59 -0.11 -5.90
CA ARG A 61 -8.97 0.33 -5.86
C ARG A 61 -9.12 1.84 -5.71
N ILE A 62 -8.04 2.53 -5.43
CA ILE A 62 -8.08 3.98 -5.28
C ILE A 62 -8.26 4.62 -6.66
N VAL A 63 -9.14 5.62 -6.72
CA VAL A 63 -9.36 6.38 -7.94
C VAL A 63 -8.87 7.81 -7.71
N PHE A 64 -8.00 8.26 -8.60
CA PHE A 64 -7.43 9.60 -8.55
C PHE A 64 -8.06 10.48 -9.61
N PRO A 65 -7.94 11.80 -9.50
CA PRO A 65 -8.39 12.69 -10.57
C PRO A 65 -7.63 12.41 -11.86
N ALA A 66 -8.31 12.55 -12.98
CA ALA A 66 -7.67 12.41 -14.28
C ALA A 66 -6.58 13.46 -14.46
N SER A 67 -5.53 13.09 -15.17
CA SER A 67 -4.39 13.98 -15.40
C SER A 67 -3.88 13.79 -16.83
N ASP A 68 -2.85 14.57 -17.19
CA ASP A 68 -2.34 14.57 -18.56
C ASP A 68 -1.45 13.39 -18.90
N GLY A 69 -1.14 12.53 -17.92
CA GLY A 69 -0.28 11.39 -18.17
C GLY A 69 -0.16 10.51 -16.95
N GLU A 70 0.69 9.49 -17.07
CA GLU A 70 0.96 8.61 -15.95
C GLU A 70 1.80 9.31 -14.89
N SER A 71 1.58 8.94 -13.65
CA SER A 71 2.42 9.39 -12.56
C SER A 71 2.55 8.31 -11.52
N ASP A 72 3.68 8.33 -10.81
CA ASP A 72 3.91 7.42 -9.68
C ASP A 72 3.70 8.19 -8.39
N ILE A 73 2.87 7.61 -7.53
CA ILE A 73 2.56 8.20 -6.24
C ILE A 73 3.13 7.29 -5.16
N GLU A 74 3.90 7.86 -4.26
CA GLU A 74 4.49 7.12 -3.15
C GLU A 74 3.72 7.41 -1.87
N VAL A 75 3.29 6.34 -1.21
CA VAL A 75 2.56 6.45 0.05
C VAL A 75 3.40 5.80 1.15
N PRO A 76 3.97 6.58 2.05
CA PRO A 76 4.74 6.02 3.16
C PRO A 76 3.79 5.47 4.23
N LEU A 77 4.12 4.28 4.73
CA LEU A 77 3.35 3.63 5.77
C LEU A 77 4.29 3.04 6.81
N LYS A 78 3.81 2.91 8.04
CA LYS A 78 4.52 2.18 9.08
C LYS A 78 3.76 0.91 9.41
N VAL A 79 4.46 -0.20 9.44
CA VAL A 79 3.89 -1.50 9.79
C VAL A 79 4.58 -2.00 11.05
N GLY A 80 3.81 -2.22 12.10
CA GLY A 80 4.33 -2.70 13.36
C GLY A 80 3.73 -1.95 14.52
N VAL A 81 4.11 -2.38 15.72
CA VAL A 81 3.65 -1.72 16.94
C VAL A 81 4.53 -0.50 17.19
N SER A 82 3.89 0.65 17.27
CA SER A 82 4.56 1.91 17.57
C SER A 82 4.54 2.11 19.08
N MET A 83 5.71 2.17 19.66
CA MET A 83 5.82 2.37 21.09
C MET A 83 6.63 3.59 21.41
#